data_15a4ce5be7287c4b7e48cabc0742a666
#
_entry.id   15a4ce5be7287c4b7e48cabc0742a666
#
_cell.length_a   1.000
_cell.length_b   1.000
_cell.length_c   1.000
_cell.angle_alpha   90.00
_cell.angle_beta   90.00
_cell.angle_gamma   90.00
#
_symmetry.space_group_name_H-M   'P 1'
#
loop_
_entity.id
_entity.type
_entity.pdbx_description
1 polymer ?
#
loop_
_entity_poly.entity_id
_entity_poly.type
_entity_poly.pdbx_seq_one_letter_code
_entity_poly.pdbx_strand_id
1 'polypeptide(L)'
;MRHESKAASAGHKPAIDPHLFRRTMGAFATGVAVITVDSGETIHAMTANAFMSGSFEPPLCVISVAKRAHTHQLIRQAGRFGVNILGADQQDLALYFAGKKSLDVEASFQRVGDTPLLRDCAARIAASVANAYDCGDHTLFVGAIHHMDSNDRPPLLYHRSAFGALAPKARERVPVPEFW
;
A
#
# COMPACT_ATOMS: atom_id res chain seq x y z
N MET A 1 45.40 24.58 -37.48
CA MET A 1 45.27 24.30 -36.05
C MET A 1 43.80 23.99 -35.80
N ARG A 2 43.46 22.71 -35.57
CA ARG A 2 42.10 22.28 -35.26
C ARG A 2 42.05 22.07 -33.74
N HIS A 3 41.23 22.84 -33.02
CA HIS A 3 40.95 22.64 -31.60
C HIS A 3 39.97 21.47 -31.46
N GLU A 4 40.47 20.35 -31.02
CA GLU A 4 39.62 19.24 -30.56
C GLU A 4 39.02 19.62 -29.21
N SER A 5 37.72 19.81 -29.19
CA SER A 5 36.93 19.96 -27.97
C SER A 5 36.78 18.60 -27.30
N LYS A 6 37.46 18.43 -26.16
CA LYS A 6 37.37 17.25 -25.29
C LYS A 6 36.00 17.24 -24.60
N ALA A 7 35.08 16.43 -25.11
CA ALA A 7 33.81 16.22 -24.45
C ALA A 7 34.03 15.65 -23.03
N ALA A 8 33.60 16.40 -22.02
CA ALA A 8 33.62 15.96 -20.64
C ALA A 8 32.69 14.75 -20.51
N SER A 9 33.24 13.62 -20.06
CA SER A 9 32.48 12.41 -19.71
C SER A 9 31.48 12.75 -18.60
N ALA A 10 30.19 12.65 -18.90
CA ALA A 10 29.12 12.76 -17.90
C ALA A 10 29.36 11.67 -16.84
N GLY A 11 29.77 12.08 -15.64
CA GLY A 11 30.04 11.19 -14.53
C GLY A 11 28.83 10.34 -14.23
N HIS A 12 28.96 9.03 -14.42
CA HIS A 12 27.95 8.04 -14.05
C HIS A 12 27.74 8.13 -12.54
N LYS A 13 26.61 8.71 -12.09
CA LYS A 13 26.22 8.66 -10.67
C LYS A 13 26.19 7.18 -10.26
N PRO A 14 26.89 6.76 -9.19
CA PRO A 14 26.84 5.37 -8.77
C PRO A 14 25.39 4.97 -8.51
N ALA A 15 24.96 3.88 -9.12
CA ALA A 15 23.64 3.33 -8.88
C ALA A 15 23.54 2.96 -7.38
N ILE A 16 22.42 3.33 -6.74
CA ILE A 16 22.18 2.96 -5.34
C ILE A 16 22.10 1.43 -5.26
N ASP A 17 22.88 0.84 -4.34
CA ASP A 17 22.83 -0.59 -4.09
C ASP A 17 21.42 -1.02 -3.66
N PRO A 18 20.78 -2.00 -4.34
CA PRO A 18 19.44 -2.46 -4.02
C PRO A 18 19.30 -3.01 -2.58
N HIS A 19 20.34 -3.59 -2.01
CA HIS A 19 20.32 -4.07 -0.62
C HIS A 19 20.33 -2.92 0.37
N LEU A 20 21.18 -1.91 0.13
CA LEU A 20 21.18 -0.68 0.92
C LEU A 20 19.83 0.03 0.85
N PHE A 21 19.26 0.16 -0.35
CA PHE A 21 17.95 0.76 -0.54
C PHE A 21 16.86 0.06 0.30
N ARG A 22 16.73 -1.27 0.16
CA ARG A 22 15.73 -2.05 0.91
C ARG A 22 15.92 -1.94 2.42
N ARG A 23 17.19 -2.01 2.90
CA ARG A 23 17.52 -1.90 4.33
C ARG A 23 17.15 -0.52 4.88
N THR A 24 17.43 0.53 4.11
CA THR A 24 17.15 1.92 4.51
C THR A 24 15.67 2.18 4.53
N MET A 25 14.94 1.84 3.45
CA MET A 25 13.48 2.02 3.39
C MET A 25 12.75 1.14 4.40
N GLY A 26 13.26 -0.07 4.65
CA GLY A 26 12.70 -0.99 5.65
C GLY A 26 12.91 -0.54 7.11
N ALA A 27 13.72 0.48 7.38
CA ALA A 27 13.83 1.08 8.70
C ALA A 27 12.57 1.87 9.11
N PHE A 28 11.76 2.26 8.14
CA PHE A 28 10.46 2.88 8.38
C PHE A 28 9.40 1.79 8.63
N ALA A 29 8.93 1.69 9.88
CA ALA A 29 7.86 0.76 10.23
C ALA A 29 6.53 1.23 9.64
N THR A 30 5.80 0.32 9.00
CA THR A 30 4.50 0.60 8.38
C THR A 30 3.41 -0.30 8.95
N GLY A 31 2.15 0.07 8.75
CA GLY A 31 1.05 -0.87 8.77
C GLY A 31 1.12 -1.81 7.56
N VAL A 32 0.25 -2.82 7.56
CA VAL A 32 0.07 -3.77 6.45
C VAL A 32 -1.36 -3.66 5.96
N ALA A 33 -1.54 -3.53 4.66
CA ALA A 33 -2.86 -3.50 4.04
C ALA A 33 -2.98 -4.57 2.95
N VAL A 34 -4.22 -4.97 2.67
CA VAL A 34 -4.58 -5.73 1.47
C VAL A 34 -5.36 -4.81 0.55
N ILE A 35 -4.83 -4.63 -0.65
CA ILE A 35 -5.51 -3.88 -1.72
C ILE A 35 -6.41 -4.86 -2.47
N THR A 36 -7.68 -4.51 -2.60
CA THR A 36 -8.70 -5.34 -3.25
C THR A 36 -9.28 -4.64 -4.47
N VAL A 37 -9.48 -5.39 -5.54
CA VAL A 37 -10.08 -4.92 -6.80
C VAL A 37 -11.03 -5.99 -7.32
N ASP A 38 -12.18 -5.55 -7.84
CA ASP A 38 -13.06 -6.42 -8.61
C ASP A 38 -12.57 -6.51 -10.05
N SER A 39 -12.33 -7.73 -10.54
CA SER A 39 -11.98 -7.98 -11.94
C SER A 39 -13.20 -8.26 -12.82
N GLY A 40 -14.42 -8.22 -12.25
CA GLY A 40 -15.68 -8.62 -12.88
C GLY A 40 -16.01 -10.10 -12.70
N GLU A 41 -15.01 -10.98 -12.78
CA GLU A 41 -15.18 -12.43 -12.58
C GLU A 41 -14.85 -12.86 -11.14
N THR A 42 -13.79 -12.27 -10.59
CA THR A 42 -13.27 -12.61 -9.27
C THR A 42 -12.78 -11.37 -8.52
N ILE A 43 -12.66 -11.48 -7.21
CA ILE A 43 -12.00 -10.47 -6.39
C ILE A 43 -10.51 -10.77 -6.39
N HIS A 44 -9.72 -9.81 -6.88
CA HIS A 44 -8.26 -9.86 -6.78
C HIS A 44 -7.81 -9.09 -5.53
N ALA A 45 -6.81 -9.64 -4.85
CA ALA A 45 -6.27 -9.03 -3.63
C ALA A 45 -4.75 -9.16 -3.58
N MET A 46 -4.07 -8.12 -3.09
CA MET A 46 -2.61 -8.03 -3.00
C MET A 46 -2.21 -7.35 -1.69
N THR A 47 -1.26 -7.93 -0.98
CA THR A 47 -0.65 -7.29 0.20
C THR A 47 0.23 -6.13 -0.20
N ALA A 48 0.08 -5.02 0.50
CA ALA A 48 0.88 -3.81 0.32
C ALA A 48 1.15 -3.13 1.67
N ASN A 49 2.28 -2.44 1.77
CA ASN A 49 2.60 -1.53 2.88
C ASN A 49 2.76 -0.07 2.41
N ALA A 50 2.71 0.16 1.10
CA ALA A 50 2.81 1.48 0.50
C ALA A 50 1.41 2.15 0.44
N PHE A 51 0.91 2.55 1.60
CA PHE A 51 -0.35 3.26 1.80
C PHE A 51 -0.14 4.47 2.70
N MET A 52 -0.80 5.59 2.36
CA MET A 52 -0.81 6.80 3.18
C MET A 52 -2.11 7.58 3.00
N SER A 53 -2.48 8.40 3.98
CA SER A 53 -3.48 9.45 3.80
C SER A 53 -2.95 10.50 2.82
N GLY A 54 -3.77 10.99 1.91
CA GLY A 54 -3.41 11.99 0.91
C GLY A 54 -3.91 13.38 1.24
N SER A 55 -5.15 13.48 1.69
CA SER A 55 -5.81 14.75 2.02
C SER A 55 -7.03 14.50 2.89
N PHE A 56 -7.39 15.47 3.70
CA PHE A 56 -8.63 15.48 4.47
C PHE A 56 -9.76 16.14 3.68
N GLU A 57 -9.48 17.20 2.96
CA GLU A 57 -10.49 17.91 2.14
C GLU A 57 -9.94 18.21 0.74
N PRO A 58 -10.45 17.52 -0.29
CA PRO A 58 -11.32 16.34 -0.21
C PRO A 58 -10.60 15.13 0.43
N PRO A 59 -11.36 14.14 0.97
CA PRO A 59 -10.75 12.96 1.59
C PRO A 59 -10.09 12.07 0.52
N LEU A 60 -8.75 11.98 0.58
CA LEU A 60 -7.93 11.22 -0.37
C LEU A 60 -7.00 10.25 0.35
N CYS A 61 -6.74 9.12 -0.29
CA CYS A 61 -5.66 8.23 0.09
C CYS A 61 -4.72 7.96 -1.10
N VAL A 62 -3.52 7.46 -0.81
CA VAL A 62 -2.53 7.11 -1.84
C VAL A 62 -2.04 5.69 -1.62
N ILE A 63 -1.99 4.92 -2.70
CA ILE A 63 -1.30 3.63 -2.75
C ILE A 63 -0.25 3.65 -3.86
N SER A 64 0.89 2.96 -3.62
CA SER A 64 1.93 2.77 -4.63
C SER A 64 1.92 1.33 -5.11
N VAL A 65 1.72 1.12 -6.41
CA VAL A 65 1.58 -0.21 -7.01
C VAL A 65 2.58 -0.38 -8.15
N ALA A 66 3.35 -1.46 -8.11
CA ALA A 66 4.31 -1.78 -9.16
C ALA A 66 3.61 -1.99 -10.51
N LYS A 67 4.10 -1.36 -11.58
CA LYS A 67 3.52 -1.46 -12.95
C LYS A 67 3.43 -2.89 -13.48
N ARG A 68 4.34 -3.79 -13.00
CA ARG A 68 4.35 -5.21 -13.34
C ARG A 68 3.32 -6.05 -12.59
N ALA A 69 2.71 -5.50 -11.51
CA ALA A 69 1.73 -6.23 -10.72
C ALA A 69 0.39 -6.33 -11.47
N HIS A 70 -0.24 -7.51 -11.43
CA HIS A 70 -1.56 -7.71 -12.03
C HIS A 70 -2.61 -6.74 -11.45
N THR A 71 -2.53 -6.48 -10.16
CA THR A 71 -3.37 -5.48 -9.45
C THR A 71 -3.31 -4.10 -10.09
N HIS A 72 -2.16 -3.70 -10.63
CA HIS A 72 -2.00 -2.40 -11.31
C HIS A 72 -2.94 -2.25 -12.50
N GLN A 73 -3.00 -3.27 -13.36
CA GLN A 73 -3.88 -3.28 -14.53
C GLN A 73 -5.36 -3.28 -14.10
N LEU A 74 -5.69 -4.09 -13.09
CA LEU A 74 -7.07 -4.18 -12.58
C LEU A 74 -7.54 -2.86 -12.00
N ILE A 75 -6.72 -2.14 -11.22
CA ILE A 75 -7.07 -0.81 -10.68
C ILE A 75 -7.33 0.17 -11.83
N ARG A 76 -6.50 0.16 -12.87
CA ARG A 76 -6.70 1.04 -14.04
C ARG A 76 -7.98 0.75 -14.79
N GLN A 77 -8.36 -0.51 -14.91
CA GLN A 77 -9.59 -0.95 -15.60
C GLN A 77 -10.83 -0.67 -14.76
N ALA A 78 -10.79 -1.03 -13.46
CA ALA A 78 -11.93 -0.86 -12.56
C ALA A 78 -12.17 0.60 -12.16
N GLY A 79 -11.12 1.46 -12.20
CA GLY A 79 -11.19 2.84 -11.75
C GLY A 79 -11.43 2.99 -10.23
N ARG A 80 -11.25 1.90 -9.46
CA ARG A 80 -11.53 1.86 -8.02
C ARG A 80 -10.73 0.77 -7.33
N PHE A 81 -10.57 0.90 -6.01
CA PHE A 81 -9.89 -0.10 -5.19
C PHE A 81 -10.35 -0.03 -3.73
N GLY A 82 -10.22 -1.15 -3.03
CA GLY A 82 -10.36 -1.23 -1.59
C GLY A 82 -8.99 -1.24 -0.90
N VAL A 83 -8.91 -0.62 0.28
CA VAL A 83 -7.78 -0.73 1.20
C VAL A 83 -8.27 -1.34 2.50
N ASN A 84 -7.67 -2.45 2.90
CA ASN A 84 -8.05 -3.20 4.09
C ASN A 84 -6.85 -3.28 5.03
N ILE A 85 -6.81 -2.47 6.07
CA ILE A 85 -5.72 -2.41 7.04
C ILE A 85 -5.84 -3.61 7.97
N LEU A 86 -4.83 -4.47 7.97
CA LEU A 86 -4.87 -5.74 8.69
C LEU A 86 -4.66 -5.57 10.20
N GLY A 87 -5.35 -6.41 10.97
CA GLY A 87 -5.12 -6.58 12.39
C GLY A 87 -3.88 -7.43 12.69
N ALA A 88 -3.34 -7.31 13.90
CA ALA A 88 -2.12 -7.99 14.34
C ALA A 88 -2.20 -9.53 14.25
N ASP A 89 -3.38 -10.09 14.29
CA ASP A 89 -3.70 -11.52 14.17
C ASP A 89 -3.84 -12.01 12.73
N GLN A 90 -3.67 -11.13 11.72
CA GLN A 90 -3.89 -11.44 10.30
C GLN A 90 -2.60 -11.60 9.50
N GLN A 91 -1.50 -12.03 10.14
CA GLN A 91 -0.22 -12.24 9.46
C GLN A 91 -0.31 -13.28 8.32
N ASP A 92 -1.05 -14.38 8.53
CA ASP A 92 -1.19 -15.42 7.52
C ASP A 92 -1.98 -14.93 6.32
N LEU A 93 -2.99 -14.08 6.53
CA LEU A 93 -3.72 -13.41 5.46
C LEU A 93 -2.79 -12.48 4.65
N ALA A 94 -1.92 -11.72 5.33
CA ALA A 94 -0.91 -10.89 4.68
C ALA A 94 0.04 -11.72 3.81
N LEU A 95 0.55 -12.83 4.33
CA LEU A 95 1.43 -13.75 3.60
C LEU A 95 0.72 -14.39 2.41
N TYR A 96 -0.52 -14.81 2.57
CA TYR A 96 -1.32 -15.41 1.51
C TYR A 96 -1.48 -14.47 0.32
N PHE A 97 -1.87 -13.20 0.57
CA PHE A 97 -2.01 -12.19 -0.50
C PHE A 97 -0.67 -11.59 -0.98
N ALA A 98 0.43 -11.86 -0.27
CA ALA A 98 1.78 -11.60 -0.76
C ALA A 98 2.31 -12.72 -1.69
N GLY A 99 1.52 -13.77 -1.94
CA GLY A 99 1.85 -14.86 -2.87
C GLY A 99 2.14 -16.21 -2.21
N LYS A 100 2.15 -16.32 -0.88
CA LYS A 100 2.35 -17.59 -0.16
C LYS A 100 1.04 -18.40 -0.10
N LYS A 101 0.61 -18.92 -1.26
CA LYS A 101 -0.68 -19.61 -1.44
C LYS A 101 -0.80 -20.98 -0.76
N SER A 102 0.29 -21.51 -0.19
CA SER A 102 0.29 -22.79 0.55
C SER A 102 -0.36 -22.68 1.95
N LEU A 103 -0.69 -21.46 2.41
CA LEU A 103 -1.41 -21.25 3.65
C LEU A 103 -2.90 -21.52 3.43
N ASP A 104 -3.49 -22.25 4.36
CA ASP A 104 -4.94 -22.45 4.42
C ASP A 104 -5.58 -21.22 5.08
N VAL A 105 -5.97 -20.26 4.24
CA VAL A 105 -6.52 -18.99 4.67
C VAL A 105 -7.88 -18.77 4.03
N GLU A 106 -8.90 -18.66 4.85
CA GLU A 106 -10.22 -18.25 4.42
C GLU A 106 -10.34 -16.73 4.43
N ALA A 107 -10.57 -16.12 3.25
CA ALA A 107 -10.77 -14.69 3.10
C ALA A 107 -12.24 -14.42 2.74
N SER A 108 -12.93 -13.69 3.61
CA SER A 108 -14.32 -13.30 3.40
C SER A 108 -14.41 -11.83 3.01
N PHE A 109 -15.17 -11.57 1.93
CA PHE A 109 -15.35 -10.23 1.39
C PHE A 109 -16.79 -9.77 1.53
N GLN A 110 -16.96 -8.44 1.60
CA GLN A 110 -18.22 -7.76 1.38
C GLN A 110 -18.02 -6.65 0.36
N ARG A 111 -19.08 -6.20 -0.28
CA ARG A 111 -19.03 -5.08 -1.23
C ARG A 111 -19.57 -3.81 -0.59
N VAL A 112 -18.92 -2.69 -0.89
CA VAL A 112 -19.42 -1.34 -0.66
C VAL A 112 -19.54 -0.69 -2.04
N GLY A 113 -20.76 -0.58 -2.54
CA GLY A 113 -20.98 -0.38 -3.98
C GLY A 113 -20.32 -1.52 -4.77
N ASP A 114 -19.49 -1.17 -5.73
CA ASP A 114 -18.72 -2.16 -6.53
C ASP A 114 -17.31 -2.42 -5.99
N THR A 115 -16.95 -1.89 -4.82
CA THR A 115 -15.61 -2.08 -4.23
C THR A 115 -15.65 -3.24 -3.22
N PRO A 116 -14.89 -4.33 -3.46
CA PRO A 116 -14.78 -5.40 -2.50
C PRO A 116 -13.87 -5.01 -1.34
N LEU A 117 -14.30 -5.30 -0.11
CA LEU A 117 -13.55 -5.10 1.12
C LEU A 117 -13.52 -6.40 1.93
N LEU A 118 -12.43 -6.66 2.66
CA LEU A 118 -12.37 -7.75 3.63
C LEU A 118 -13.38 -7.49 4.77
N ARG A 119 -14.05 -8.56 5.27
CA ARG A 119 -15.01 -8.40 6.38
C ARG A 119 -14.31 -8.07 7.69
N ASP A 120 -13.24 -8.78 7.98
CA ASP A 120 -12.51 -8.68 9.24
C ASP A 120 -11.13 -8.05 9.03
N CYS A 121 -10.96 -6.78 9.44
CA CYS A 121 -9.68 -6.08 9.46
C CYS A 121 -9.78 -4.86 10.40
N ALA A 122 -8.67 -4.22 10.70
CA ALA A 122 -8.63 -3.09 11.64
C ALA A 122 -9.31 -1.83 11.08
N ALA A 123 -9.20 -1.60 9.76
CA ALA A 123 -9.91 -0.52 9.08
C ALA A 123 -10.09 -0.83 7.60
N ARG A 124 -11.11 -0.25 6.98
CA ARG A 124 -11.45 -0.44 5.58
C ARG A 124 -11.74 0.88 4.90
N ILE A 125 -11.34 0.97 3.64
CA ILE A 125 -11.55 2.16 2.80
C ILE A 125 -11.95 1.69 1.41
N ALA A 126 -13.02 2.28 0.87
CA ALA A 126 -13.37 2.15 -0.54
C ALA A 126 -13.11 3.49 -1.24
N ALA A 127 -12.37 3.45 -2.34
CA ALA A 127 -11.95 4.63 -3.07
C ALA A 127 -12.07 4.46 -4.58
N SER A 128 -12.44 5.55 -5.26
CA SER A 128 -12.37 5.68 -6.71
C SER A 128 -11.07 6.36 -7.10
N VAL A 129 -10.43 5.93 -8.19
CA VAL A 129 -9.19 6.54 -8.67
C VAL A 129 -9.48 7.96 -9.15
N ALA A 130 -9.00 8.96 -8.39
CA ALA A 130 -9.07 10.36 -8.76
C ALA A 130 -7.92 10.75 -9.71
N ASN A 131 -6.71 10.25 -9.43
CA ASN A 131 -5.52 10.49 -10.23
C ASN A 131 -4.58 9.29 -10.19
N ALA A 132 -3.70 9.18 -11.19
CA ALA A 132 -2.66 8.17 -11.26
C ALA A 132 -1.37 8.82 -11.80
N TYR A 133 -0.30 8.80 -11.01
CA TYR A 133 0.98 9.41 -11.36
C TYR A 133 2.06 8.35 -11.51
N ASP A 134 2.76 8.38 -12.61
CA ASP A 134 3.90 7.51 -12.84
C ASP A 134 5.07 7.88 -11.93
N CYS A 135 5.60 6.89 -11.22
CA CYS A 135 6.70 7.03 -10.28
C CYS A 135 7.71 5.89 -10.48
N GLY A 136 8.62 6.07 -11.44
CA GLY A 136 9.59 5.04 -11.81
C GLY A 136 8.91 3.75 -12.30
N ASP A 137 9.18 2.63 -11.65
CA ASP A 137 8.60 1.30 -11.90
C ASP A 137 7.25 1.07 -11.20
N HIS A 138 6.73 2.08 -10.49
CA HIS A 138 5.43 2.11 -9.81
C HIS A 138 4.50 3.18 -10.40
N THR A 139 3.24 3.10 -10.01
CA THR A 139 2.25 4.18 -10.18
C THR A 139 1.68 4.52 -8.80
N LEU A 140 1.61 5.81 -8.49
CA LEU A 140 0.90 6.34 -7.33
C LEU A 140 -0.56 6.54 -7.72
N PHE A 141 -1.45 5.72 -7.18
CA PHE A 141 -2.89 5.91 -7.35
C PHE A 141 -3.42 6.75 -6.20
N VAL A 142 -4.00 7.90 -6.54
CA VAL A 142 -4.73 8.76 -5.60
C VAL A 142 -6.18 8.35 -5.64
N GLY A 143 -6.70 7.88 -4.52
CA GLY A 143 -8.08 7.45 -4.38
C GLY A 143 -8.93 8.49 -3.66
N ALA A 144 -10.04 8.92 -4.28
CA ALA A 144 -11.10 9.68 -3.61
C ALA A 144 -11.92 8.72 -2.75
N ILE A 145 -11.88 8.94 -1.44
CA ILE A 145 -12.54 8.07 -0.46
C ILE A 145 -14.04 8.35 -0.46
N HIS A 146 -14.84 7.31 -0.63
CA HIS A 146 -16.31 7.41 -0.54
C HIS A 146 -16.92 6.53 0.56
N HIS A 147 -16.11 5.65 1.17
CA HIS A 147 -16.48 4.90 2.37
C HIS A 147 -15.25 4.57 3.18
N MET A 148 -15.39 4.63 4.49
CA MET A 148 -14.36 4.17 5.43
C MET A 148 -14.99 3.75 6.75
N ASP A 149 -14.44 2.72 7.38
CA ASP A 149 -14.74 2.31 8.73
C ASP A 149 -13.50 1.78 9.43
N SER A 150 -13.54 1.75 10.76
CA SER A 150 -12.45 1.22 11.59
C SER A 150 -12.99 0.65 12.90
N ASN A 151 -12.19 -0.18 13.54
CA ASN A 151 -12.42 -0.72 14.87
C ASN A 151 -11.15 -0.61 15.73
N ASP A 152 -11.23 -1.03 17.00
CA ASP A 152 -10.13 -0.93 17.95
C ASP A 152 -9.10 -2.07 17.86
N ARG A 153 -9.16 -2.92 16.82
CA ARG A 153 -8.21 -4.03 16.62
C ARG A 153 -6.79 -3.48 16.45
N PRO A 154 -5.79 -3.99 17.20
CA PRO A 154 -4.40 -3.57 17.01
C PRO A 154 -3.92 -3.85 15.58
N PRO A 155 -3.19 -2.94 14.92
CA PRO A 155 -2.75 -3.14 13.55
C PRO A 155 -1.60 -4.14 13.45
N LEU A 156 -1.53 -4.87 12.33
CA LEU A 156 -0.35 -5.62 11.92
C LEU A 156 0.72 -4.63 11.45
N LEU A 157 1.93 -4.76 11.97
CA LEU A 157 3.08 -3.94 11.57
C LEU A 157 4.05 -4.72 10.69
N TYR A 158 4.79 -3.99 9.86
CA TYR A 158 5.89 -4.51 9.06
C TYR A 158 7.12 -3.62 9.21
N HIS A 159 8.25 -4.23 9.60
CA HIS A 159 9.51 -3.54 9.80
C HIS A 159 10.68 -4.46 9.45
N ARG A 160 11.62 -4.00 8.62
CA ARG A 160 12.84 -4.74 8.24
C ARG A 160 12.57 -6.19 7.83
N SER A 161 11.59 -6.39 6.96
CA SER A 161 11.16 -7.70 6.44
C SER A 161 10.57 -8.65 7.50
N ALA A 162 10.13 -8.13 8.64
CA ALA A 162 9.46 -8.89 9.68
C ALA A 162 8.10 -8.28 10.02
N PHE A 163 7.13 -9.14 10.32
CA PHE A 163 5.86 -8.71 10.91
C PHE A 163 6.02 -8.51 12.42
N GLY A 164 5.20 -7.60 12.96
CA GLY A 164 5.19 -7.28 14.39
C GLY A 164 3.86 -6.69 14.82
N ALA A 165 3.76 -6.38 16.11
CA ALA A 165 2.62 -5.72 16.70
C ALA A 165 3.09 -4.61 17.65
N LEU A 166 2.19 -3.70 17.99
CA LEU A 166 2.46 -2.70 19.01
C LEU A 166 2.61 -3.39 20.38
N ALA A 167 3.69 -3.05 21.11
CA ALA A 167 3.82 -3.50 22.48
C ALA A 167 2.64 -2.97 23.33
N PRO A 168 2.12 -3.75 24.30
CA PRO A 168 1.04 -3.33 25.19
C PRO A 168 1.55 -2.31 26.23
N LYS A 169 2.09 -1.18 25.78
CA LYS A 169 2.37 -0.02 26.65
C LYS A 169 1.13 0.86 26.74
N ALA A 170 0.95 1.53 27.90
CA ALA A 170 -0.05 2.57 28.04
C ALA A 170 0.09 3.54 26.85
N ARG A 171 -0.94 3.60 26.02
CA ARG A 171 -0.96 4.52 24.88
C ARG A 171 -1.14 5.92 25.42
N GLU A 172 -0.06 6.68 25.51
CA GLU A 172 -0.18 8.11 25.69
C GLU A 172 -0.82 8.68 24.43
N ARG A 173 -2.08 9.11 24.53
CA ARG A 173 -2.76 9.77 23.42
C ARG A 173 -2.16 11.16 23.27
N VAL A 174 -1.34 11.34 22.26
CA VAL A 174 -0.90 12.67 21.86
C VAL A 174 -2.07 13.36 21.16
N PRO A 175 -2.38 14.62 21.50
CA PRO A 175 -3.38 15.38 20.76
C PRO A 175 -3.03 15.37 19.28
N VAL A 176 -4.00 15.00 18.44
CA VAL A 176 -3.80 15.03 16.99
C VAL A 176 -3.79 16.50 16.57
N PRO A 177 -2.73 17.02 15.92
CA PRO A 177 -2.74 18.36 15.38
C PRO A 177 -3.88 18.53 14.39
N GLU A 178 -4.50 19.73 14.34
CA GLU A 178 -5.65 20.03 13.46
C GLU A 178 -5.34 19.83 11.96
N PHE A 179 -4.07 19.61 11.61
CA PHE A 179 -3.60 19.43 10.23
C PHE A 179 -3.31 17.98 9.83
N TRP A 180 -3.75 17.00 10.63
CA TRP A 180 -3.62 15.56 10.31
C TRP A 180 -4.97 14.96 9.98
#